data_9824271454f7660551562f562156b748
#
_entry.id   9824271454f7660551562f562156b748
#
_cell.length_a   1.000
_cell.length_b   1.000
_cell.length_c   1.000
_cell.angle_alpha   90.00
_cell.angle_beta   90.00
_cell.angle_gamma   90.00
#
_symmetry.space_group_name_H-M   'P 1'
#
loop_
_entity.id
_entity.type
_entity.pdbx_description
1 polymer ?
#
loop_
_entity_poly.entity_id
_entity_poly.type
_entity_poly.pdbx_seq_one_letter_code
_entity_poly.pdbx_strand_id
1 'polypeptide(L)'
;MPTKHGVYTTQAATGVSTPSVADSGIPFVVGAAPVQSADNYSAAALGLPVLCTSFAEAKAALGYSDDFEHYDLCEVMYTHFQLFGCQPVILCNMLNPATMKATVAATDISLTDHKALLPIDAINDASLVVKPSTSGSALTKGTDYEAYYSGENLVVEAIEGGGAYSVAKLNIAYNKVDTSKVTKTVVAGGFAAVDSCMSTVGTVPDLLLAPKYSSDSEVAAVMATKAGGINGMFGAKALVDLDTATANSYTAAVSTKANKGMTDANEIVCWPMATLGDRKLHMSCIVAGRMAATDTDNAGVPYESPSNKDAKIDGLCLADGTAVVLTFEQANALNGGGIVTALNFMGAWKVWGNYTGCYPSSTDPKDMFIPCGRMFAYVQNTIIRTCWQFLDKPMNRRLLDTITDTVNIWLNGLVGSGYLLGARVEISEDENPVTQLMAGIIKIHVYMTPASPAQEIDFVLEYDSSYVTSALTA
;
A
#
# COMPACT_ATOMS: atom_id res chain seq x y z
N MET A 1 32.45 1.27 55.67
CA MET A 1 32.46 2.08 54.41
C MET A 1 33.23 3.34 54.69
N PRO A 2 34.15 3.80 53.83
CA PRO A 2 34.86 5.06 54.06
C PRO A 2 33.83 6.19 53.95
N THR A 3 33.81 7.07 54.92
CA THR A 3 32.99 8.29 54.96
C THR A 3 33.47 9.21 53.84
N LYS A 4 32.59 9.49 52.84
CA LYS A 4 32.89 10.45 51.78
C LYS A 4 32.73 11.88 52.36
N HIS A 5 33.82 12.66 52.36
CA HIS A 5 33.83 14.07 52.74
C HIS A 5 34.51 14.86 51.62
N GLY A 6 33.73 15.62 50.83
CA GLY A 6 34.21 16.41 49.69
C GLY A 6 33.17 16.61 48.62
N VAL A 7 33.50 17.38 47.57
CA VAL A 7 32.67 17.58 46.37
C VAL A 7 33.02 16.48 45.38
N TYR A 8 32.02 15.71 44.94
CA TYR A 8 32.15 14.64 43.98
C TYR A 8 31.38 14.96 42.73
N THR A 9 31.99 14.77 41.56
CA THR A 9 31.36 14.94 40.26
C THR A 9 31.37 13.59 39.54
N THR A 10 30.24 13.22 38.99
CA THR A 10 30.09 12.13 38.02
C THR A 10 29.75 12.71 36.65
N GLN A 11 30.46 12.31 35.62
CA GLN A 11 30.06 12.64 34.25
C GLN A 11 28.93 11.68 33.83
N ALA A 12 27.76 12.24 33.49
CA ALA A 12 26.72 11.50 32.80
C ALA A 12 27.01 11.55 31.30
N ALA A 13 26.72 10.48 30.58
CA ALA A 13 26.81 10.44 29.14
C ALA A 13 25.93 11.56 28.56
N THR A 14 26.38 12.21 27.50
CA THR A 14 25.56 13.21 26.75
C THR A 14 24.31 12.50 26.28
N GLY A 15 23.16 12.95 26.76
CA GLY A 15 21.86 12.38 26.37
C GLY A 15 21.52 12.78 24.94
N VAL A 16 22.05 12.03 23.96
CA VAL A 16 21.55 12.09 22.60
C VAL A 16 20.25 11.31 22.57
N SER A 17 19.17 11.95 22.16
CA SER A 17 17.87 11.27 21.98
C SER A 17 17.99 10.33 20.80
N THR A 18 17.63 9.07 20.99
CA THR A 18 17.56 8.12 19.87
C THR A 18 16.42 8.54 18.94
N PRO A 19 16.66 8.69 17.63
CA PRO A 19 15.62 9.04 16.69
C PRO A 19 14.47 8.01 16.69
N SER A 20 13.24 8.49 16.60
CA SER A 20 12.06 7.67 16.36
C SER A 20 11.88 7.52 14.85
N VAL A 21 12.55 6.51 14.29
CA VAL A 21 12.57 6.26 12.85
C VAL A 21 11.15 5.98 12.33
N ALA A 22 10.80 6.52 11.17
CA ALA A 22 9.55 6.22 10.48
C ALA A 22 9.60 4.80 9.91
N ASP A 23 8.46 4.17 9.84
CA ASP A 23 8.30 2.91 9.14
C ASP A 23 8.19 3.18 7.63
N SER A 24 8.54 2.21 6.77
CA SER A 24 8.37 2.29 5.32
C SER A 24 7.78 1.00 4.75
N GLY A 25 7.22 1.08 3.56
CA GLY A 25 6.56 -0.05 2.92
C GLY A 25 5.21 -0.41 3.55
N ILE A 26 4.58 0.51 4.27
CA ILE A 26 3.27 0.30 4.90
C ILE A 26 2.17 0.88 4.01
N PRO A 27 1.34 0.04 3.36
CA PRO A 27 0.23 0.53 2.57
C PRO A 27 -0.99 0.88 3.46
N PHE A 28 -1.66 1.96 3.10
CA PHE A 28 -3.04 2.26 3.49
C PHE A 28 -3.94 2.03 2.29
N VAL A 29 -4.91 1.14 2.44
CA VAL A 29 -5.76 0.69 1.34
C VAL A 29 -7.21 0.95 1.65
N VAL A 30 -7.92 1.60 0.72
CA VAL A 30 -9.35 1.87 0.83
C VAL A 30 -10.11 1.07 -0.22
N GLY A 31 -11.11 0.30 0.21
CA GLY A 31 -11.88 -0.52 -0.70
C GLY A 31 -12.96 -1.36 -0.02
N ALA A 32 -13.28 -2.50 -0.60
CA ALA A 32 -14.28 -3.45 -0.10
C ALA A 32 -13.63 -4.78 0.32
N ALA A 33 -14.14 -5.35 1.41
CA ALA A 33 -13.81 -6.70 1.87
C ALA A 33 -15.09 -7.45 2.25
N PRO A 34 -15.12 -8.81 2.23
CA PRO A 34 -16.28 -9.60 2.56
C PRO A 34 -16.49 -9.69 4.09
N VAL A 35 -16.68 -8.53 4.71
CA VAL A 35 -16.75 -8.37 6.18
C VAL A 35 -17.89 -9.14 6.83
N GLN A 36 -18.93 -9.50 6.08
CA GLN A 36 -19.99 -10.37 6.56
C GLN A 36 -19.50 -11.78 6.91
N SER A 37 -18.38 -12.20 6.32
CA SER A 37 -17.76 -13.50 6.57
C SER A 37 -16.65 -13.47 7.63
N ALA A 38 -16.34 -12.29 8.17
CA ALA A 38 -15.26 -12.13 9.13
C ALA A 38 -15.65 -12.60 10.53
N ASP A 39 -14.74 -13.29 11.21
CA ASP A 39 -14.97 -13.80 12.56
C ASP A 39 -15.11 -12.69 13.61
N ASN A 40 -14.38 -11.59 13.43
CA ASN A 40 -14.26 -10.51 14.41
C ASN A 40 -14.70 -9.15 13.87
N TYR A 41 -15.53 -9.11 12.83
CA TYR A 41 -15.98 -7.84 12.26
C TYR A 41 -16.79 -7.01 13.27
N SER A 42 -16.41 -5.75 13.37
CA SER A 42 -17.17 -4.74 14.11
C SER A 42 -17.69 -3.68 13.15
N ALA A 43 -18.99 -3.42 13.19
CA ALA A 43 -19.60 -2.34 12.42
C ALA A 43 -18.99 -0.95 12.75
N ALA A 44 -18.41 -0.80 13.94
CA ALA A 44 -17.70 0.41 14.35
C ALA A 44 -16.37 0.61 13.58
N ALA A 45 -15.82 -0.43 12.96
CA ALA A 45 -14.60 -0.33 12.15
C ALA A 45 -14.85 0.13 10.71
N LEU A 46 -16.11 0.33 10.30
CA LEU A 46 -16.45 0.80 8.97
C LEU A 46 -15.83 2.18 8.70
N GLY A 47 -15.05 2.29 7.61
CA GLY A 47 -14.38 3.52 7.23
C GLY A 47 -13.26 3.97 8.19
N LEU A 48 -12.80 3.10 9.08
CA LEU A 48 -11.67 3.36 9.97
C LEU A 48 -10.44 2.51 9.58
N PRO A 49 -9.22 2.98 9.90
CA PRO A 49 -8.00 2.21 9.72
C PRO A 49 -7.98 0.96 10.60
N VAL A 50 -7.70 -0.19 9.99
CA VAL A 50 -7.46 -1.46 10.69
C VAL A 50 -6.05 -1.91 10.36
N LEU A 51 -5.17 -1.93 11.36
CA LEU A 51 -3.80 -2.42 11.23
C LEU A 51 -3.79 -3.94 11.30
N CYS A 52 -3.24 -4.58 10.29
CA CYS A 52 -3.09 -6.02 10.22
C CYS A 52 -1.61 -6.38 10.08
N THR A 53 -1.11 -7.22 11.00
CA THR A 53 0.29 -7.67 11.02
C THR A 53 0.47 -9.07 10.41
N SER A 54 -0.64 -9.71 10.04
CA SER A 54 -0.62 -11.02 9.38
C SER A 54 -1.87 -11.23 8.52
N PHE A 55 -1.77 -12.15 7.57
CA PHE A 55 -2.90 -12.57 6.75
C PHE A 55 -4.07 -13.12 7.59
N ALA A 56 -3.76 -13.90 8.63
CA ALA A 56 -4.78 -14.47 9.51
C ALA A 56 -5.55 -13.38 10.27
N GLU A 57 -4.85 -12.36 10.75
CA GLU A 57 -5.46 -11.21 11.42
C GLU A 57 -6.35 -10.40 10.46
N ALA A 58 -5.88 -10.12 9.25
CA ALA A 58 -6.65 -9.42 8.22
C ALA A 58 -7.94 -10.20 7.86
N LYS A 59 -7.82 -11.52 7.66
CA LYS A 59 -8.96 -12.40 7.38
C LYS A 59 -9.97 -12.44 8.55
N ALA A 60 -9.50 -12.52 9.78
CA ALA A 60 -10.37 -12.53 10.94
C ALA A 60 -11.11 -11.19 11.13
N ALA A 61 -10.45 -10.07 10.83
CA ALA A 61 -11.02 -8.73 10.98
C ALA A 61 -12.00 -8.34 9.86
N LEU A 62 -11.68 -8.69 8.59
CA LEU A 62 -12.37 -8.17 7.41
C LEU A 62 -12.93 -9.25 6.47
N GLY A 63 -12.68 -10.53 6.76
CA GLY A 63 -12.98 -11.61 5.84
C GLY A 63 -11.97 -11.71 4.70
N TYR A 64 -12.10 -12.72 3.86
CA TYR A 64 -11.26 -12.91 2.68
C TYR A 64 -11.98 -13.70 1.60
N SER A 65 -11.80 -13.30 0.36
CA SER A 65 -12.23 -14.00 -0.85
C SER A 65 -11.19 -13.84 -1.94
N ASP A 66 -11.06 -14.84 -2.81
CA ASP A 66 -10.25 -14.76 -4.03
C ASP A 66 -10.94 -13.99 -5.18
N ASP A 67 -12.17 -13.51 -4.96
CA ASP A 67 -12.89 -12.63 -5.87
C ASP A 67 -12.44 -11.17 -5.72
N PHE A 68 -11.29 -10.86 -6.29
CA PHE A 68 -10.69 -9.52 -6.22
C PHE A 68 -11.46 -8.45 -7.02
N GLU A 69 -12.32 -8.88 -7.95
CA GLU A 69 -13.19 -7.96 -8.69
C GLU A 69 -14.23 -7.31 -7.79
N HIS A 70 -14.77 -8.07 -6.83
CA HIS A 70 -15.77 -7.59 -5.88
C HIS A 70 -15.16 -7.13 -4.55
N TYR A 71 -14.01 -7.71 -4.14
CA TYR A 71 -13.36 -7.49 -2.84
C TYR A 71 -11.89 -7.08 -3.02
N ASP A 72 -11.69 -5.85 -3.49
CA ASP A 72 -10.37 -5.30 -3.83
C ASP A 72 -9.38 -5.21 -2.66
N LEU A 73 -9.85 -5.10 -1.40
CA LEU A 73 -8.96 -5.20 -0.25
C LEU A 73 -8.31 -6.58 -0.13
N CYS A 74 -9.00 -7.65 -0.57
CA CYS A 74 -8.46 -9.00 -0.53
C CYS A 74 -7.28 -9.19 -1.50
N GLU A 75 -7.24 -8.45 -2.60
CA GLU A 75 -6.10 -8.43 -3.52
C GLU A 75 -4.84 -7.94 -2.82
N VAL A 76 -4.94 -6.87 -2.03
CA VAL A 76 -3.79 -6.35 -1.27
C VAL A 76 -3.41 -7.28 -0.13
N MET A 77 -4.38 -7.89 0.56
CA MET A 77 -4.10 -8.93 1.56
C MET A 77 -3.29 -10.08 0.93
N TYR A 78 -3.69 -10.54 -0.26
CA TYR A 78 -2.98 -11.60 -0.98
C TYR A 78 -1.58 -11.15 -1.41
N THR A 79 -1.48 -10.03 -2.10
CA THR A 79 -0.19 -9.57 -2.67
C THR A 79 0.82 -9.26 -1.58
N HIS A 80 0.45 -8.56 -0.51
CA HIS A 80 1.40 -8.21 0.54
C HIS A 80 1.74 -9.40 1.43
N PHE A 81 0.75 -10.07 2.02
CA PHE A 81 1.04 -11.12 3.00
C PHE A 81 1.48 -12.45 2.38
N GLN A 82 0.83 -12.89 1.29
CA GLN A 82 1.09 -14.21 0.71
C GLN A 82 2.14 -14.16 -0.40
N LEU A 83 2.04 -13.20 -1.33
CA LEU A 83 2.93 -13.14 -2.46
C LEU A 83 4.30 -12.55 -2.11
N PHE A 84 4.33 -11.39 -1.45
CA PHE A 84 5.58 -10.70 -1.10
C PHE A 84 6.05 -10.99 0.34
N GLY A 85 5.18 -11.43 1.23
CA GLY A 85 5.52 -11.72 2.63
C GLY A 85 5.78 -10.47 3.47
N CYS A 86 5.14 -9.34 3.12
CA CYS A 86 5.37 -8.04 3.74
C CYS A 86 4.27 -7.71 4.75
N GLN A 87 4.65 -6.99 5.78
CA GLN A 87 3.76 -6.54 6.86
C GLN A 87 4.36 -5.29 7.54
N PRO A 88 3.53 -4.46 8.21
CA PRO A 88 2.07 -4.52 8.32
C PRO A 88 1.35 -3.93 7.11
N VAL A 89 0.02 -4.06 7.07
CA VAL A 89 -0.88 -3.43 6.10
C VAL A 89 -2.01 -2.74 6.87
N ILE A 90 -2.39 -1.53 6.46
CA ILE A 90 -3.53 -0.80 7.04
C ILE A 90 -4.68 -0.86 6.04
N LEU A 91 -5.79 -1.47 6.44
CA LEU A 91 -6.97 -1.68 5.61
C LEU A 91 -8.12 -0.80 6.09
N CYS A 92 -8.82 -0.15 5.16
CA CYS A 92 -9.99 0.67 5.43
C CYS A 92 -11.17 0.17 4.58
N ASN A 93 -12.06 -0.60 5.20
CA ASN A 93 -13.22 -1.16 4.53
C ASN A 93 -14.37 -0.16 4.45
N MET A 94 -14.90 0.02 3.24
CA MET A 94 -16.04 0.90 2.95
C MET A 94 -17.35 0.14 2.71
N LEU A 95 -17.33 -1.20 2.66
CA LEU A 95 -18.52 -2.02 2.47
C LEU A 95 -19.28 -2.17 3.79
N ASN A 96 -20.55 -1.71 3.79
CA ASN A 96 -21.46 -1.84 4.93
C ASN A 96 -22.54 -2.89 4.67
N PRO A 97 -22.46 -4.10 5.25
CA PRO A 97 -23.45 -5.16 5.02
C PRO A 97 -24.86 -4.80 5.48
N ALA A 98 -25.01 -3.87 6.41
CA ALA A 98 -26.32 -3.45 6.92
C ALA A 98 -27.11 -2.61 5.90
N THR A 99 -26.43 -1.79 5.10
CA THR A 99 -27.04 -0.83 4.17
C THR A 99 -26.73 -1.12 2.70
N MET A 100 -25.56 -1.69 2.40
CA MET A 100 -25.12 -2.04 1.06
C MET A 100 -25.45 -3.50 0.74
N LYS A 101 -26.74 -3.77 0.56
CA LYS A 101 -27.26 -5.12 0.34
C LYS A 101 -28.35 -5.15 -0.71
N ALA A 102 -28.55 -6.32 -1.29
CA ALA A 102 -29.63 -6.65 -2.22
C ALA A 102 -30.32 -7.94 -1.77
N THR A 103 -31.62 -8.05 -2.01
CA THR A 103 -32.39 -9.25 -1.65
C THR A 103 -32.32 -10.27 -2.77
N VAL A 104 -32.01 -11.51 -2.42
CA VAL A 104 -32.07 -12.67 -3.30
C VAL A 104 -33.35 -13.43 -2.99
N ALA A 105 -34.21 -13.56 -4.02
CA ALA A 105 -35.46 -14.30 -3.89
C ALA A 105 -35.20 -15.78 -3.60
N ALA A 106 -36.17 -16.43 -2.95
CA ALA A 106 -36.06 -17.84 -2.59
C ALA A 106 -35.83 -18.71 -3.84
N THR A 107 -34.78 -19.50 -3.80
CA THR A 107 -34.41 -20.47 -4.84
C THR A 107 -34.13 -21.84 -4.25
N ASP A 108 -34.36 -22.90 -5.02
CA ASP A 108 -34.08 -24.26 -4.60
C ASP A 108 -32.58 -24.54 -4.76
N ILE A 109 -31.92 -24.85 -3.66
CA ILE A 109 -30.50 -25.19 -3.59
C ILE A 109 -30.36 -26.67 -3.19
N SER A 110 -29.64 -27.45 -4.00
CA SER A 110 -29.42 -28.86 -3.73
C SER A 110 -28.46 -29.04 -2.55
N LEU A 111 -28.72 -30.04 -1.72
CA LEU A 111 -27.79 -30.47 -0.68
C LEU A 111 -26.82 -31.51 -1.24
N THR A 112 -25.55 -31.34 -0.88
CA THR A 112 -24.52 -32.36 -1.02
C THR A 112 -23.95 -32.63 0.35
N ASP A 113 -23.97 -33.89 0.80
CA ASP A 113 -23.56 -34.27 2.15
C ASP A 113 -24.27 -33.45 3.25
N HIS A 114 -25.58 -33.26 3.10
CA HIS A 114 -26.41 -32.44 3.99
C HIS A 114 -26.08 -30.95 4.05
N LYS A 115 -25.30 -30.41 3.06
CA LYS A 115 -24.90 -29.01 3.02
C LYS A 115 -25.40 -28.34 1.75
N ALA A 116 -26.02 -27.17 1.91
CA ALA A 116 -26.28 -26.23 0.83
C ALA A 116 -25.22 -25.14 0.84
N LEU A 117 -24.65 -24.83 -0.32
CA LEU A 117 -23.61 -23.82 -0.46
C LEU A 117 -24.21 -22.56 -1.10
N LEU A 118 -24.12 -21.46 -0.39
CA LEU A 118 -24.44 -20.10 -0.87
C LEU A 118 -23.13 -19.35 -1.14
N PRO A 119 -23.11 -18.39 -2.09
CA PRO A 119 -21.94 -17.58 -2.31
C PRO A 119 -21.52 -16.81 -1.05
N ILE A 120 -20.25 -16.43 -0.95
CA ILE A 120 -19.69 -15.68 0.20
C ILE A 120 -20.37 -14.32 0.42
N ASP A 121 -20.95 -13.73 -0.63
CA ASP A 121 -21.69 -12.47 -0.56
C ASP A 121 -23.03 -12.59 0.22
N ALA A 122 -23.54 -13.81 0.44
CA ALA A 122 -24.71 -14.06 1.25
C ALA A 122 -24.48 -13.63 2.71
N ILE A 123 -25.48 -12.96 3.31
CA ILE A 123 -25.40 -12.45 4.68
C ILE A 123 -26.07 -13.44 5.64
N ASN A 124 -25.34 -13.90 6.64
CA ASN A 124 -25.84 -14.79 7.68
C ASN A 124 -26.54 -14.00 8.79
N ASP A 125 -27.68 -13.42 8.47
CA ASP A 125 -28.52 -12.65 9.40
C ASP A 125 -29.97 -13.12 9.39
N ALA A 126 -30.89 -12.39 10.00
CA ALA A 126 -32.31 -12.70 10.05
C ALA A 126 -33.01 -12.75 8.67
N SER A 127 -32.33 -12.30 7.60
CA SER A 127 -32.86 -12.41 6.23
C SER A 127 -32.66 -13.78 5.61
N LEU A 128 -31.79 -14.61 6.19
CA LEU A 128 -31.59 -16.00 5.78
C LEU A 128 -32.78 -16.86 6.20
N VAL A 129 -33.68 -17.08 5.26
CA VAL A 129 -34.90 -17.89 5.46
C VAL A 129 -34.74 -19.22 4.73
N VAL A 130 -34.64 -20.29 5.47
CA VAL A 130 -34.47 -21.67 4.97
C VAL A 130 -35.78 -22.43 5.11
N LYS A 131 -36.22 -23.09 4.04
CA LYS A 131 -37.44 -23.91 4.01
C LYS A 131 -37.15 -25.27 3.40
N PRO A 132 -37.86 -26.34 3.77
CA PRO A 132 -37.68 -27.66 3.17
C PRO A 132 -38.26 -27.74 1.74
N SER A 133 -39.13 -26.83 1.37
CA SER A 133 -39.70 -26.66 0.01
C SER A 133 -40.32 -25.27 -0.13
N THR A 134 -40.70 -24.88 -1.36
CA THR A 134 -41.30 -23.56 -1.66
C THR A 134 -42.57 -23.28 -0.81
N SER A 135 -43.37 -24.30 -0.50
CA SER A 135 -44.59 -24.19 0.30
C SER A 135 -44.40 -24.57 1.77
N GLY A 136 -43.18 -25.00 2.16
CA GLY A 136 -42.86 -25.39 3.53
C GLY A 136 -42.77 -24.21 4.50
N SER A 137 -42.95 -24.49 5.79
CA SER A 137 -42.68 -23.53 6.85
C SER A 137 -41.18 -23.26 6.97
N ALA A 138 -40.82 -22.07 7.45
CA ALA A 138 -39.41 -21.76 7.72
C ALA A 138 -38.85 -22.67 8.79
N LEU A 139 -37.67 -23.17 8.56
CA LEU A 139 -36.87 -24.00 9.47
C LEU A 139 -36.16 -23.12 10.51
N THR A 140 -35.81 -23.69 11.64
CA THR A 140 -35.19 -22.97 12.75
C THR A 140 -33.69 -23.25 12.82
N LYS A 141 -32.88 -22.17 12.77
CA LYS A 141 -31.44 -22.24 12.96
C LYS A 141 -31.11 -22.76 14.38
N GLY A 142 -30.12 -23.64 14.49
CA GLY A 142 -29.73 -24.29 15.75
C GLY A 142 -30.54 -25.53 16.09
N THR A 143 -31.63 -25.81 15.33
CA THR A 143 -32.48 -27.02 15.53
C THR A 143 -32.58 -27.84 14.26
N ASP A 144 -32.88 -27.19 13.14
CA ASP A 144 -33.06 -27.86 11.85
C ASP A 144 -31.78 -27.74 10.98
N TYR A 145 -31.04 -26.63 11.11
CA TYR A 145 -29.81 -26.38 10.37
C TYR A 145 -28.88 -25.44 11.15
N GLU A 146 -27.58 -25.48 10.81
CA GLU A 146 -26.59 -24.47 11.14
C GLU A 146 -26.18 -23.68 9.90
N ALA A 147 -25.70 -22.42 10.09
CA ALA A 147 -25.18 -21.59 9.02
C ALA A 147 -23.87 -20.91 9.44
N TYR A 148 -22.80 -21.15 8.67
CA TYR A 148 -21.46 -20.64 8.95
C TYR A 148 -20.69 -20.41 7.66
N TYR A 149 -19.67 -19.53 7.68
CA TYR A 149 -18.81 -19.30 6.52
C TYR A 149 -17.68 -20.32 6.49
N SER A 150 -17.41 -20.86 5.29
CA SER A 150 -16.30 -21.77 5.04
C SER A 150 -15.77 -21.60 3.61
N GLY A 151 -14.51 -21.22 3.49
CA GLY A 151 -13.93 -20.87 2.17
C GLY A 151 -14.69 -19.73 1.50
N GLU A 152 -15.07 -19.92 0.26
CA GLU A 152 -15.81 -18.96 -0.57
C GLU A 152 -17.34 -19.08 -0.41
N ASN A 153 -17.83 -19.75 0.65
CA ASN A 153 -19.24 -20.03 0.79
C ASN A 153 -19.79 -19.74 2.18
N LEU A 154 -21.06 -19.30 2.22
CA LEU A 154 -21.91 -19.47 3.39
C LEU A 154 -22.54 -20.87 3.30
N VAL A 155 -22.18 -21.74 4.21
CA VAL A 155 -22.68 -23.13 4.31
C VAL A 155 -23.91 -23.17 5.17
N VAL A 156 -25.01 -23.75 4.66
CA VAL A 156 -26.20 -24.11 5.41
C VAL A 156 -26.18 -25.63 5.59
N GLU A 157 -25.86 -26.12 6.77
CA GLU A 157 -25.69 -27.54 7.10
C GLU A 157 -26.89 -28.05 7.87
N ALA A 158 -27.52 -29.12 7.37
CA ALA A 158 -28.67 -29.73 8.00
C ALA A 158 -28.27 -30.52 9.26
N ILE A 159 -29.00 -30.33 10.35
CA ILE A 159 -28.78 -31.04 11.60
C ILE A 159 -29.53 -32.38 11.58
N GLU A 160 -28.89 -33.48 12.02
CA GLU A 160 -29.51 -34.81 12.11
C GLU A 160 -30.74 -34.76 13.01
N GLY A 161 -31.86 -35.28 12.50
CA GLY A 161 -33.16 -35.23 13.16
C GLY A 161 -33.95 -33.93 12.95
N GLY A 162 -33.34 -32.89 12.38
CA GLY A 162 -34.02 -31.65 12.01
C GLY A 162 -34.77 -31.73 10.67
N GLY A 163 -35.66 -30.77 10.44
CA GLY A 163 -36.50 -30.71 9.23
C GLY A 163 -35.74 -30.51 7.91
N ALA A 164 -34.46 -30.10 7.96
CA ALA A 164 -33.59 -29.97 6.82
C ALA A 164 -32.90 -31.30 6.40
N TYR A 165 -32.79 -32.27 7.29
CA TYR A 165 -31.89 -33.41 7.15
C TYR A 165 -32.31 -34.41 6.07
N SER A 166 -33.61 -34.63 5.89
CA SER A 166 -34.16 -35.67 5.01
C SER A 166 -34.53 -35.14 3.61
N VAL A 167 -34.27 -33.85 3.30
CA VAL A 167 -34.63 -33.25 2.01
C VAL A 167 -33.41 -33.19 1.08
N ALA A 168 -33.66 -33.35 -0.21
CA ALA A 168 -32.60 -33.25 -1.23
C ALA A 168 -32.29 -31.82 -1.62
N LYS A 169 -33.17 -30.87 -1.32
CA LYS A 169 -33.07 -29.45 -1.63
C LYS A 169 -33.64 -28.60 -0.53
N LEU A 170 -33.09 -27.44 -0.34
CA LEU A 170 -33.65 -26.39 0.51
C LEU A 170 -34.06 -25.20 -0.35
N ASN A 171 -35.20 -24.59 -0.04
CA ASN A 171 -35.65 -23.35 -0.63
C ASN A 171 -35.15 -22.20 0.24
N ILE A 172 -34.18 -21.41 -0.25
CA ILE A 172 -33.45 -20.43 0.57
C ILE A 172 -33.61 -19.03 -0.03
N ALA A 173 -34.03 -18.09 0.81
CA ALA A 173 -34.02 -16.66 0.54
C ALA A 173 -33.01 -15.99 1.49
N TYR A 174 -32.29 -14.98 1.03
CA TYR A 174 -31.30 -14.27 1.84
C TYR A 174 -31.03 -12.86 1.27
N ASN A 175 -30.43 -12.01 2.07
CA ASN A 175 -29.78 -10.81 1.54
C ASN A 175 -28.32 -11.12 1.21
N LYS A 176 -27.82 -10.49 0.16
CA LYS A 176 -26.40 -10.51 -0.18
C LYS A 176 -25.80 -9.10 -0.11
N VAL A 177 -24.53 -8.98 0.13
CA VAL A 177 -23.84 -7.69 0.02
C VAL A 177 -23.81 -7.24 -1.44
N ASP A 178 -23.93 -5.94 -1.63
CA ASP A 178 -23.92 -5.29 -2.94
C ASP A 178 -22.70 -4.36 -3.03
N THR A 179 -21.59 -4.92 -3.53
CA THR A 179 -20.31 -4.21 -3.67
C THR A 179 -20.37 -3.06 -4.67
N SER A 180 -21.36 -3.04 -5.57
CA SER A 180 -21.56 -1.93 -6.53
C SER A 180 -21.91 -0.61 -5.84
N LYS A 181 -22.34 -0.66 -4.58
CA LYS A 181 -22.62 0.52 -3.74
C LYS A 181 -21.34 1.12 -3.12
N VAL A 182 -20.23 0.40 -3.16
CA VAL A 182 -18.92 0.97 -2.87
C VAL A 182 -18.44 1.68 -4.14
N THR A 183 -18.88 2.93 -4.29
CA THR A 183 -18.58 3.75 -5.47
C THR A 183 -17.24 4.47 -5.32
N LYS A 184 -16.70 5.00 -6.43
CA LYS A 184 -15.50 5.85 -6.41
C LYS A 184 -15.57 7.01 -5.40
N THR A 185 -16.74 7.65 -5.27
CA THR A 185 -16.94 8.74 -4.30
C THR A 185 -16.87 8.24 -2.85
N VAL A 186 -17.39 7.03 -2.57
CA VAL A 186 -17.28 6.39 -1.26
C VAL A 186 -15.81 6.09 -0.94
N VAL A 187 -15.07 5.55 -1.91
CA VAL A 187 -13.63 5.24 -1.75
C VAL A 187 -12.80 6.51 -1.60
N ALA A 188 -13.04 7.54 -2.43
CA ALA A 188 -12.37 8.84 -2.29
C ALA A 188 -12.61 9.44 -0.90
N GLY A 189 -13.85 9.37 -0.39
CA GLY A 189 -14.19 9.80 0.97
C GLY A 189 -13.47 9.00 2.06
N GLY A 190 -13.23 7.71 1.83
CA GLY A 190 -12.53 6.81 2.75
C GLY A 190 -11.07 7.21 3.02
N PHE A 191 -10.42 7.90 2.09
CA PHE A 191 -9.06 8.41 2.28
C PHE A 191 -8.93 9.47 3.39
N ALA A 192 -10.05 10.08 3.83
CA ALA A 192 -10.01 10.95 5.01
C ALA A 192 -9.55 10.22 6.28
N ALA A 193 -9.79 8.91 6.36
CA ALA A 193 -9.41 8.10 7.51
C ALA A 193 -7.88 7.96 7.67
N VAL A 194 -7.08 8.19 6.62
CA VAL A 194 -5.61 8.12 6.70
C VAL A 194 -5.03 9.12 7.70
N ASP A 195 -5.67 10.27 7.85
CA ASP A 195 -5.23 11.31 8.79
C ASP A 195 -5.29 10.85 10.25
N SER A 196 -6.12 9.86 10.55
CA SER A 196 -6.27 9.31 11.90
C SER A 196 -5.34 8.12 12.20
N CYS A 197 -4.55 7.62 11.23
CA CYS A 197 -3.73 6.41 11.42
C CYS A 197 -2.80 6.52 12.62
N MET A 198 -2.09 7.64 12.78
CA MET A 198 -1.18 7.81 13.92
C MET A 198 -1.89 7.74 15.27
N SER A 199 -3.13 8.25 15.38
CA SER A 199 -3.89 8.26 16.62
C SER A 199 -4.67 6.96 16.89
N THR A 200 -5.03 6.22 15.83
CA THR A 200 -5.86 5.01 15.95
C THR A 200 -5.05 3.72 15.95
N VAL A 201 -4.03 3.65 15.09
CA VAL A 201 -3.21 2.45 14.91
C VAL A 201 -1.73 2.64 15.25
N GLY A 202 -1.31 3.86 15.63
CA GLY A 202 0.02 4.15 16.16
C GLY A 202 1.12 4.24 15.09
N THR A 203 0.77 4.16 13.80
CA THR A 203 1.73 4.31 12.70
C THR A 203 1.15 5.12 11.56
N VAL A 204 2.02 5.62 10.67
CA VAL A 204 1.62 6.38 9.48
C VAL A 204 2.03 5.58 8.24
N PRO A 205 1.12 5.37 7.28
CA PRO A 205 1.46 4.70 6.04
C PRO A 205 2.34 5.60 5.15
N ASP A 206 3.18 4.99 4.34
CA ASP A 206 3.98 5.67 3.31
C ASP A 206 3.54 5.34 1.88
N LEU A 207 2.59 4.40 1.71
CA LEU A 207 1.99 4.03 0.44
C LEU A 207 0.46 4.12 0.54
N LEU A 208 -0.19 4.70 -0.47
CA LEU A 208 -1.65 4.77 -0.57
C LEU A 208 -2.13 3.99 -1.78
N LEU A 209 -3.13 3.12 -1.61
CA LEU A 209 -3.69 2.27 -2.65
C LEU A 209 -5.22 2.29 -2.64
N ALA A 210 -5.79 2.19 -3.84
CA ALA A 210 -7.20 1.89 -4.07
C ALA A 210 -7.32 1.07 -5.37
N PRO A 211 -6.95 -0.23 -5.36
CA PRO A 211 -7.08 -1.08 -6.52
C PRO A 211 -8.51 -0.96 -7.07
N LYS A 212 -8.69 -1.14 -8.39
CA LYS A 212 -9.99 -0.95 -9.06
C LYS A 212 -10.48 0.51 -9.15
N TYR A 213 -10.27 1.36 -8.14
CA TYR A 213 -10.81 2.73 -8.10
C TYR A 213 -9.78 3.81 -8.45
N SER A 214 -8.49 3.55 -8.27
CA SER A 214 -7.40 4.51 -8.51
C SER A 214 -7.28 4.95 -9.98
N SER A 215 -7.86 4.20 -10.89
CA SER A 215 -7.95 4.57 -12.32
C SER A 215 -8.90 5.74 -12.61
N ASP A 216 -9.76 6.12 -11.66
CA ASP A 216 -10.60 7.32 -11.75
C ASP A 216 -9.80 8.55 -11.29
N SER A 217 -9.86 9.64 -12.09
CA SER A 217 -9.07 10.85 -11.81
C SER A 217 -9.47 11.56 -10.50
N GLU A 218 -10.73 11.43 -10.06
CA GLU A 218 -11.18 11.98 -8.77
C GLU A 218 -10.50 11.25 -7.60
N VAL A 219 -10.47 9.91 -7.65
CA VAL A 219 -9.82 9.08 -6.62
C VAL A 219 -8.31 9.30 -6.64
N ALA A 220 -7.68 9.29 -7.81
CA ALA A 220 -6.24 9.54 -7.97
C ALA A 220 -5.84 10.91 -7.39
N ALA A 221 -6.58 11.98 -7.70
CA ALA A 221 -6.31 13.32 -7.17
C ALA A 221 -6.44 13.39 -5.64
N VAL A 222 -7.43 12.72 -5.05
CA VAL A 222 -7.57 12.62 -3.58
C VAL A 222 -6.39 11.86 -2.98
N MET A 223 -5.98 10.74 -3.58
CA MET A 223 -4.82 9.96 -3.15
C MET A 223 -3.54 10.79 -3.20
N ALA A 224 -3.27 11.50 -4.31
CA ALA A 224 -2.11 12.36 -4.47
C ALA A 224 -2.08 13.49 -3.43
N THR A 225 -3.23 14.13 -3.21
CA THR A 225 -3.36 15.19 -2.19
C THR A 225 -3.06 14.67 -0.79
N LYS A 226 -3.60 13.50 -0.43
CA LYS A 226 -3.32 12.87 0.87
C LYS A 226 -1.87 12.42 0.99
N ALA A 227 -1.29 11.88 -0.08
CA ALA A 227 0.12 11.49 -0.11
C ALA A 227 1.07 12.69 0.10
N GLY A 228 0.69 13.89 -0.36
CA GLY A 228 1.43 15.12 -0.14
C GLY A 228 1.41 15.63 1.30
N GLY A 229 0.46 15.18 2.14
CA GLY A 229 0.35 15.66 3.52
C GLY A 229 -0.68 14.93 4.37
N ILE A 230 -0.39 13.71 4.80
CA ILE A 230 -1.23 12.97 5.76
C ILE A 230 -1.26 13.76 7.07
N ASN A 231 -2.47 14.07 7.53
CA ASN A 231 -2.71 14.92 8.71
C ASN A 231 -1.95 16.28 8.65
N GLY A 232 -1.72 16.79 7.43
CA GLY A 232 -0.98 18.02 7.18
C GLY A 232 0.51 17.98 7.48
N MET A 233 1.10 16.81 7.76
CA MET A 233 2.49 16.68 8.22
C MET A 233 3.29 15.61 7.47
N PHE A 234 2.74 14.39 7.33
CA PHE A 234 3.51 13.23 6.87
C PHE A 234 3.40 13.03 5.36
N GLY A 235 4.51 12.67 4.73
CA GLY A 235 4.57 12.38 3.30
C GLY A 235 4.41 10.89 2.99
N ALA A 236 3.76 10.59 1.86
CA ALA A 236 3.58 9.24 1.32
C ALA A 236 3.64 9.25 -0.21
N LYS A 237 3.44 8.10 -0.86
CA LYS A 237 3.23 7.97 -2.31
C LYS A 237 1.92 7.26 -2.60
N ALA A 238 1.19 7.75 -3.60
CA ALA A 238 -0.05 7.17 -4.10
C ALA A 238 0.27 6.29 -5.32
N LEU A 239 -0.08 5.01 -5.26
CA LEU A 239 0.04 4.12 -6.42
C LEU A 239 -1.31 4.07 -7.13
N VAL A 240 -1.33 4.48 -8.39
CA VAL A 240 -2.55 4.60 -9.19
C VAL A 240 -2.43 3.76 -10.46
N ASP A 241 -3.51 3.07 -10.82
CA ASP A 241 -3.57 2.28 -12.05
C ASP A 241 -4.23 3.07 -13.18
N LEU A 242 -3.84 2.79 -14.42
CA LEU A 242 -4.56 3.26 -15.59
C LEU A 242 -5.68 2.28 -15.95
N ASP A 243 -6.84 2.82 -16.27
CA ASP A 243 -7.96 2.02 -16.80
C ASP A 243 -7.58 1.37 -18.13
N THR A 244 -7.48 0.06 -18.14
CA THR A 244 -7.05 -0.72 -19.31
C THR A 244 -8.10 -0.79 -20.41
N ALA A 245 -9.36 -0.39 -20.17
CA ALA A 245 -10.36 -0.26 -21.22
C ALA A 245 -10.05 0.93 -22.15
N THR A 246 -9.53 2.02 -21.59
CA THR A 246 -9.08 3.19 -22.34
C THR A 246 -7.60 3.12 -22.71
N ALA A 247 -6.75 2.66 -21.79
CA ALA A 247 -5.32 2.42 -22.00
C ALA A 247 -5.09 0.98 -22.49
N ASN A 248 -5.59 0.65 -23.69
CA ASN A 248 -5.54 -0.70 -24.25
C ASN A 248 -4.24 -1.04 -25.00
N SER A 249 -3.30 -0.12 -25.05
CA SER A 249 -1.98 -0.28 -25.64
C SER A 249 -0.97 0.64 -24.94
N TYR A 250 0.33 0.36 -25.09
CA TYR A 250 1.38 1.17 -24.46
C TYR A 250 1.33 2.64 -24.89
N THR A 251 0.97 2.94 -26.14
CA THR A 251 0.79 4.31 -26.62
C THR A 251 -0.47 4.97 -26.05
N ALA A 252 -1.57 4.21 -25.95
CA ALA A 252 -2.80 4.69 -25.34
C ALA A 252 -2.61 4.93 -23.83
N ALA A 253 -1.78 4.15 -23.14
CA ALA A 253 -1.48 4.34 -21.72
C ALA A 253 -0.82 5.70 -21.46
N VAL A 254 0.18 6.09 -22.27
CA VAL A 254 0.86 7.40 -22.14
C VAL A 254 -0.13 8.55 -22.35
N SER A 255 -0.97 8.47 -23.37
CA SER A 255 -1.99 9.51 -23.63
C SER A 255 -3.09 9.52 -22.57
N THR A 256 -3.52 8.37 -22.07
CA THR A 256 -4.54 8.27 -21.01
C THR A 256 -4.04 8.90 -19.71
N LYS A 257 -2.78 8.65 -19.30
CA LYS A 257 -2.15 9.30 -18.15
C LYS A 257 -2.23 10.82 -18.25
N ALA A 258 -1.80 11.37 -19.41
CA ALA A 258 -1.81 12.81 -19.64
C ALA A 258 -3.25 13.39 -19.61
N ASN A 259 -4.20 12.71 -20.25
CA ASN A 259 -5.61 13.15 -20.32
C ASN A 259 -6.30 13.12 -18.95
N LYS A 260 -5.91 12.19 -18.07
CA LYS A 260 -6.44 12.09 -16.70
C LYS A 260 -5.73 13.01 -15.71
N GLY A 261 -4.67 13.70 -16.12
CA GLY A 261 -3.92 14.64 -15.28
C GLY A 261 -3.13 13.95 -14.15
N MET A 262 -2.76 12.67 -14.30
CA MET A 262 -1.94 11.92 -13.33
C MET A 262 -0.48 12.34 -13.46
N THR A 263 -0.17 13.55 -12.97
CA THR A 263 1.13 14.22 -13.15
C THR A 263 1.75 14.72 -11.84
N ASP A 264 1.26 14.26 -10.71
CA ASP A 264 1.79 14.65 -9.40
C ASP A 264 3.07 13.87 -9.07
N ALA A 265 4.00 14.53 -8.37
CA ALA A 265 5.24 13.91 -7.87
C ALA A 265 4.98 12.85 -6.77
N ASN A 266 3.81 12.89 -6.14
CA ASN A 266 3.40 11.90 -5.16
C ASN A 266 2.64 10.73 -5.77
N GLU A 267 2.38 10.73 -7.07
CA GLU A 267 1.76 9.62 -7.80
C GLU A 267 2.82 8.69 -8.40
N ILE A 268 2.54 7.40 -8.37
CA ILE A 268 3.24 6.35 -9.10
C ILE A 268 2.20 5.68 -10.00
N VAL A 269 2.26 5.98 -11.29
CA VAL A 269 1.27 5.51 -12.26
C VAL A 269 1.67 4.14 -12.79
N CYS A 270 0.76 3.18 -12.72
CA CYS A 270 1.00 1.78 -13.04
C CYS A 270 0.15 1.31 -14.23
N TRP A 271 0.70 0.47 -15.10
CA TRP A 271 0.02 -0.15 -16.23
C TRP A 271 0.84 -1.35 -16.77
N PRO A 272 0.21 -2.40 -17.31
CA PRO A 272 -1.20 -2.79 -17.28
C PRO A 272 -1.52 -3.59 -16.02
N MET A 273 -2.51 -4.48 -16.05
CA MET A 273 -2.71 -5.49 -15.01
C MET A 273 -1.70 -6.64 -15.17
N ALA A 274 -1.46 -7.35 -14.07
CA ALA A 274 -0.62 -8.54 -14.04
C ALA A 274 -1.46 -9.82 -13.97
N THR A 275 -0.92 -10.94 -14.42
CA THR A 275 -1.49 -12.28 -14.22
C THR A 275 -0.61 -13.12 -13.32
N LEU A 276 -1.25 -13.94 -12.48
CA LEU A 276 -0.59 -14.96 -11.68
C LEU A 276 -1.52 -16.18 -11.56
N GLY A 277 -1.26 -17.24 -12.33
CA GLY A 277 -2.21 -18.31 -12.55
C GLY A 277 -3.49 -17.77 -13.17
N ASP A 278 -4.63 -18.09 -12.55
CA ASP A 278 -5.95 -17.61 -13.01
C ASP A 278 -6.32 -16.22 -12.46
N ARG A 279 -5.47 -15.61 -11.62
CA ARG A 279 -5.74 -14.32 -11.00
C ARG A 279 -5.28 -13.16 -11.88
N LYS A 280 -6.10 -12.12 -11.93
CA LYS A 280 -5.72 -10.80 -12.46
C LYS A 280 -5.47 -9.86 -11.29
N LEU A 281 -4.33 -9.18 -11.30
CA LEU A 281 -3.86 -8.33 -10.22
C LEU A 281 -3.59 -6.92 -10.76
N HIS A 282 -3.95 -5.91 -10.01
CA HIS A 282 -3.59 -4.52 -10.33
C HIS A 282 -2.07 -4.34 -10.20
N MET A 283 -1.48 -3.64 -11.17
CA MET A 283 -0.04 -3.42 -11.16
C MET A 283 0.39 -2.58 -9.94
N SER A 284 -0.46 -1.68 -9.46
CA SER A 284 -0.22 -0.93 -8.22
C SER A 284 0.00 -1.84 -7.02
N CYS A 285 -0.75 -2.93 -6.88
CA CYS A 285 -0.60 -3.92 -5.80
C CYS A 285 0.73 -4.66 -5.90
N ILE A 286 1.16 -5.02 -7.11
CA ILE A 286 2.44 -5.68 -7.38
C ILE A 286 3.60 -4.74 -7.06
N VAL A 287 3.54 -3.50 -7.54
CA VAL A 287 4.58 -2.49 -7.31
C VAL A 287 4.69 -2.14 -5.83
N ALA A 288 3.56 -1.94 -5.13
CA ALA A 288 3.55 -1.66 -3.70
C ALA A 288 4.13 -2.82 -2.88
N GLY A 289 3.72 -4.06 -3.17
CA GLY A 289 4.28 -5.23 -2.51
C GLY A 289 5.79 -5.39 -2.79
N ARG A 290 6.24 -5.11 -4.02
CA ARG A 290 7.67 -5.12 -4.35
C ARG A 290 8.45 -4.02 -3.63
N MET A 291 7.86 -2.81 -3.49
CA MET A 291 8.45 -1.72 -2.73
C MET A 291 8.60 -2.10 -1.24
N ALA A 292 7.52 -2.61 -0.63
CA ALA A 292 7.54 -3.04 0.76
C ALA A 292 8.58 -4.15 1.02
N ALA A 293 8.69 -5.14 0.12
CA ALA A 293 9.70 -6.20 0.23
C ALA A 293 11.13 -5.64 0.07
N THR A 294 11.33 -4.70 -0.87
CA THR A 294 12.63 -4.06 -1.04
C THR A 294 13.05 -3.26 0.19
N ASP A 295 12.12 -2.52 0.78
CA ASP A 295 12.37 -1.77 2.01
C ASP A 295 12.72 -2.69 3.18
N THR A 296 12.00 -3.82 3.30
CA THR A 296 12.29 -4.84 4.33
C THR A 296 13.70 -5.41 4.17
N ASP A 297 14.11 -5.73 2.95
CA ASP A 297 15.46 -6.20 2.62
C ASP A 297 16.53 -5.15 2.99
N ASN A 298 16.16 -3.87 3.00
CA ASN A 298 17.00 -2.71 3.28
C ASN A 298 16.79 -2.13 4.71
N ALA A 299 16.45 -2.97 5.67
CA ALA A 299 16.22 -2.58 7.06
C ALA A 299 15.18 -1.46 7.24
N GLY A 300 14.17 -1.43 6.40
CA GLY A 300 13.07 -0.45 6.44
C GLY A 300 13.44 0.91 5.85
N VAL A 301 14.49 1.01 5.03
CA VAL A 301 14.89 2.28 4.38
C VAL A 301 14.56 2.24 2.89
N PRO A 302 13.71 3.15 2.37
CA PRO A 302 13.21 3.12 1.00
C PRO A 302 14.15 3.79 -0.02
N TYR A 303 15.47 3.53 0.08
CA TYR A 303 16.47 4.18 -0.79
C TYR A 303 16.64 3.51 -2.15
N GLU A 304 16.21 2.25 -2.26
CA GLU A 304 16.40 1.46 -3.46
C GLU A 304 15.13 1.41 -4.32
N SER A 305 15.31 1.45 -5.64
CA SER A 305 14.20 1.38 -6.59
C SER A 305 13.54 -0.01 -6.61
N PRO A 306 12.21 -0.10 -6.79
CA PRO A 306 11.53 -1.36 -7.08
C PRO A 306 11.80 -1.87 -8.50
N SER A 307 12.33 -1.01 -9.40
CA SER A 307 12.62 -1.37 -10.78
C SER A 307 13.70 -2.45 -10.89
N ASN A 308 13.60 -3.29 -11.93
CA ASN A 308 14.49 -4.42 -12.19
C ASN A 308 14.49 -5.50 -11.08
N LYS A 309 13.49 -5.49 -10.21
CA LYS A 309 13.29 -6.52 -9.19
C LYS A 309 12.16 -7.47 -9.59
N ASP A 310 12.19 -8.68 -9.03
CA ASP A 310 11.21 -9.73 -9.33
C ASP A 310 9.79 -9.28 -9.03
N ALA A 311 8.93 -9.27 -10.04
CA ALA A 311 7.52 -8.90 -9.94
C ALA A 311 6.64 -10.04 -9.40
N LYS A 312 7.16 -11.28 -9.35
CA LYS A 312 6.43 -12.48 -8.91
C LYS A 312 5.10 -12.70 -9.66
N ILE A 313 5.10 -12.47 -10.96
CA ILE A 313 3.96 -12.62 -11.86
C ILE A 313 4.33 -13.56 -13.00
N ASP A 314 3.35 -14.06 -13.74
CA ASP A 314 3.56 -14.93 -14.91
C ASP A 314 3.15 -14.29 -16.24
N GLY A 315 2.51 -13.11 -16.21
CA GLY A 315 2.11 -12.40 -17.41
C GLY A 315 1.58 -11.00 -17.16
N LEU A 316 1.23 -10.32 -18.25
CA LEU A 316 0.52 -9.04 -18.25
C LEU A 316 -0.78 -9.18 -19.05
N CYS A 317 -1.83 -8.49 -18.62
CA CYS A 317 -3.10 -8.48 -19.31
C CYS A 317 -3.84 -7.12 -19.18
N LEU A 318 -4.88 -6.96 -20.00
CA LEU A 318 -5.91 -5.97 -19.81
C LEU A 318 -7.02 -6.54 -18.91
N ALA A 319 -7.94 -5.70 -18.45
CA ALA A 319 -9.06 -6.11 -17.58
C ALA A 319 -9.94 -7.19 -18.21
N ASP A 320 -10.11 -7.18 -19.54
CA ASP A 320 -10.87 -8.20 -20.30
C ASP A 320 -10.14 -9.54 -20.42
N GLY A 321 -8.89 -9.64 -19.94
CA GLY A 321 -8.04 -10.81 -20.01
C GLY A 321 -7.17 -10.88 -21.27
N THR A 322 -7.24 -9.90 -22.15
CA THR A 322 -6.36 -9.83 -23.33
C THR A 322 -4.90 -9.73 -22.89
N ALA A 323 -4.07 -10.68 -23.32
CA ALA A 323 -2.65 -10.71 -22.97
C ALA A 323 -1.91 -9.50 -23.54
N VAL A 324 -1.04 -8.91 -22.73
CA VAL A 324 -0.15 -7.81 -23.12
C VAL A 324 1.29 -8.33 -23.15
N VAL A 325 1.95 -8.13 -24.28
CA VAL A 325 3.37 -8.44 -24.44
C VAL A 325 4.10 -7.16 -24.80
N LEU A 326 5.08 -6.80 -23.99
CA LEU A 326 5.88 -5.61 -24.20
C LEU A 326 7.29 -5.99 -24.68
N THR A 327 7.75 -5.30 -25.72
CA THR A 327 9.19 -5.27 -26.05
C THR A 327 9.91 -4.33 -25.09
N PHE A 328 11.25 -4.45 -25.04
CA PHE A 328 12.09 -3.56 -24.26
C PHE A 328 11.87 -2.06 -24.62
N GLU A 329 11.75 -1.77 -25.91
CA GLU A 329 11.50 -0.40 -26.40
C GLU A 329 10.12 0.13 -25.96
N GLN A 330 9.09 -0.73 -25.99
CA GLN A 330 7.75 -0.36 -25.55
C GLN A 330 7.68 -0.11 -24.05
N ALA A 331 8.35 -0.95 -23.25
CA ALA A 331 8.46 -0.74 -21.81
C ALA A 331 9.23 0.56 -21.48
N ASN A 332 10.28 0.87 -22.23
CA ASN A 332 11.01 2.13 -22.07
C ASN A 332 10.18 3.35 -22.53
N ALA A 333 9.32 3.19 -23.54
CA ALA A 333 8.40 4.26 -23.95
C ALA A 333 7.35 4.57 -22.85
N LEU A 334 6.87 3.53 -22.14
CA LEU A 334 6.02 3.72 -20.95
C LEU A 334 6.77 4.48 -19.85
N ASN A 335 8.00 4.06 -19.54
CA ASN A 335 8.83 4.75 -18.55
C ASN A 335 9.10 6.21 -18.96
N GLY A 336 9.37 6.45 -20.25
CA GLY A 336 9.49 7.81 -20.82
C GLY A 336 8.23 8.66 -20.64
N GLY A 337 7.06 8.02 -20.46
CA GLY A 337 5.79 8.64 -20.09
C GLY A 337 5.56 8.72 -18.58
N GLY A 338 6.50 8.30 -17.73
CA GLY A 338 6.32 8.28 -16.27
C GLY A 338 5.33 7.19 -15.80
N ILE A 339 5.34 6.03 -16.46
CA ILE A 339 4.48 4.88 -16.14
C ILE A 339 5.36 3.70 -15.75
N VAL A 340 5.06 3.09 -14.61
CA VAL A 340 5.67 1.87 -14.13
C VAL A 340 4.91 0.66 -14.72
N THR A 341 5.65 -0.29 -15.23
CA THR A 341 5.15 -1.53 -15.85
C THR A 341 5.91 -2.74 -15.33
N ALA A 342 5.71 -3.89 -15.95
CA ALA A 342 6.60 -5.04 -15.80
C ALA A 342 7.08 -5.52 -17.16
N LEU A 343 8.29 -6.09 -17.19
CA LEU A 343 8.94 -6.60 -18.39
C LEU A 343 9.46 -8.01 -18.11
N ASN A 344 9.20 -8.93 -19.03
CA ASN A 344 9.86 -10.22 -19.01
C ASN A 344 11.22 -10.09 -19.69
N PHE A 345 12.27 -10.20 -18.88
CA PHE A 345 13.64 -10.15 -19.37
C PHE A 345 14.40 -11.40 -18.92
N MET A 346 14.98 -12.10 -19.90
CA MET A 346 15.71 -13.36 -19.67
C MET A 346 14.90 -14.43 -18.90
N GLY A 347 13.59 -14.52 -19.14
CA GLY A 347 12.71 -15.52 -18.51
C GLY A 347 12.23 -15.16 -17.10
N ALA A 348 12.51 -13.94 -16.63
CA ALA A 348 12.02 -13.45 -15.35
C ALA A 348 11.23 -12.15 -15.53
N TRP A 349 10.06 -12.08 -14.90
CA TRP A 349 9.26 -10.85 -14.85
C TRP A 349 9.83 -9.88 -13.82
N LYS A 350 10.14 -8.68 -14.28
CA LYS A 350 10.71 -7.60 -13.45
C LYS A 350 9.79 -6.40 -13.47
N VAL A 351 9.59 -5.76 -12.32
CA VAL A 351 9.03 -4.40 -12.29
C VAL A 351 9.94 -3.49 -13.09
N TRP A 352 9.37 -2.62 -13.92
CA TRP A 352 10.14 -1.77 -14.83
C TRP A 352 9.65 -0.33 -14.82
N GLY A 353 10.45 0.57 -14.24
CA GLY A 353 10.18 2.00 -14.14
C GLY A 353 10.63 2.60 -12.82
N ASN A 354 11.25 3.80 -12.92
CA ASN A 354 11.79 4.55 -11.80
C ASN A 354 11.11 5.90 -11.57
N TYR A 355 10.19 6.30 -12.47
CA TYR A 355 9.64 7.65 -12.47
C TYR A 355 8.29 7.72 -11.80
N THR A 356 8.08 8.85 -11.11
CA THR A 356 6.77 9.26 -10.58
C THR A 356 5.89 9.84 -11.68
N GLY A 357 4.64 10.12 -11.36
CA GLY A 357 3.67 10.73 -12.28
C GLY A 357 4.11 12.06 -12.86
N CYS A 358 4.94 12.85 -12.17
CA CYS A 358 5.38 14.16 -12.66
C CYS A 358 6.29 14.12 -13.88
N TYR A 359 6.95 12.96 -14.13
CA TYR A 359 7.79 12.82 -15.31
C TYR A 359 6.91 12.64 -16.58
N PRO A 360 7.24 13.22 -17.74
CA PRO A 360 8.42 14.04 -18.04
C PRO A 360 8.27 15.56 -17.79
N SER A 361 7.14 16.01 -17.21
CA SER A 361 6.87 17.43 -17.00
C SER A 361 7.83 18.08 -15.99
N SER A 362 8.27 17.33 -14.97
CA SER A 362 9.34 17.70 -14.05
C SER A 362 10.51 16.74 -14.19
N THR A 363 11.72 17.29 -14.19
CA THR A 363 12.99 16.55 -14.24
C THR A 363 13.84 16.79 -13.00
N ASP A 364 13.28 17.38 -11.93
CA ASP A 364 13.95 17.47 -10.63
C ASP A 364 14.14 16.05 -10.06
N PRO A 365 15.37 15.59 -9.80
CA PRO A 365 15.64 14.26 -9.31
C PRO A 365 14.88 13.89 -8.03
N LYS A 366 14.60 14.87 -7.17
CA LYS A 366 13.83 14.70 -5.94
C LYS A 366 12.38 14.27 -6.22
N ASP A 367 11.78 14.84 -7.25
CA ASP A 367 10.37 14.67 -7.59
C ASP A 367 10.15 13.53 -8.60
N MET A 368 11.05 13.43 -9.60
CA MET A 368 10.87 12.47 -10.68
C MET A 368 11.24 11.05 -10.30
N PHE A 369 12.25 10.83 -9.44
CA PHE A 369 12.65 9.47 -9.08
C PHE A 369 11.88 8.94 -7.86
N ILE A 370 11.25 7.77 -8.01
CA ILE A 370 10.51 7.09 -6.94
C ILE A 370 11.35 6.94 -5.67
N PRO A 371 12.58 6.35 -5.69
CA PRO A 371 13.37 6.18 -4.47
C PRO A 371 13.80 7.52 -3.85
N CYS A 372 14.13 8.52 -4.66
CA CYS A 372 14.51 9.83 -4.15
C CYS A 372 13.34 10.50 -3.41
N GLY A 373 12.16 10.57 -4.04
CA GLY A 373 10.97 11.13 -3.40
C GLY A 373 10.55 10.39 -2.13
N ARG A 374 10.69 9.06 -2.11
CA ARG A 374 10.42 8.24 -0.91
C ARG A 374 11.43 8.51 0.21
N MET A 375 12.71 8.66 -0.12
CA MET A 375 13.72 9.02 0.87
C MET A 375 13.46 10.39 1.50
N PHE A 376 13.00 11.39 0.70
CA PHE A 376 12.58 12.68 1.25
C PHE A 376 11.42 12.53 2.22
N ALA A 377 10.38 11.79 1.85
CA ALA A 377 9.23 11.51 2.73
C ALA A 377 9.66 10.75 4.01
N TYR A 378 10.52 9.74 3.88
CA TYR A 378 11.05 8.97 5.01
C TYR A 378 11.81 9.84 6.02
N VAL A 379 12.71 10.70 5.51
CA VAL A 379 13.48 11.63 6.36
C VAL A 379 12.54 12.65 7.00
N GLN A 380 11.60 13.23 6.25
CA GLN A 380 10.57 14.14 6.78
C GLN A 380 9.78 13.48 7.91
N ASN A 381 9.24 12.30 7.69
CA ASN A 381 8.42 11.58 8.65
C ASN A 381 9.22 11.23 9.92
N THR A 382 10.48 10.82 9.77
CA THR A 382 11.38 10.54 10.90
C THR A 382 11.69 11.79 11.72
N ILE A 383 11.96 12.92 11.07
CA ILE A 383 12.22 14.19 11.75
C ILE A 383 10.98 14.62 12.55
N ILE A 384 9.79 14.54 11.97
CA ILE A 384 8.53 14.88 12.65
C ILE A 384 8.37 14.04 13.92
N ARG A 385 8.48 12.71 13.82
CA ARG A 385 8.36 11.79 14.96
C ARG A 385 9.43 12.04 16.03
N THR A 386 10.66 12.27 15.61
CA THR A 386 11.79 12.49 16.52
C THR A 386 11.71 13.82 17.24
N CYS A 387 11.36 14.90 16.50
CA CYS A 387 11.37 16.24 17.04
C CYS A 387 10.09 16.59 17.82
N TRP A 388 9.03 15.78 17.72
CA TRP A 388 7.77 16.01 18.45
C TRP A 388 7.97 16.21 19.95
N GLN A 389 8.89 15.51 20.57
CA GLN A 389 9.22 15.61 21.99
C GLN A 389 9.86 16.95 22.40
N PHE A 390 10.30 17.76 21.43
CA PHE A 390 10.95 19.05 21.69
C PHE A 390 9.97 20.24 21.62
N LEU A 391 8.72 20.01 21.15
CA LEU A 391 7.70 21.03 21.11
C LEU A 391 7.40 21.57 22.51
N ASP A 392 7.06 22.84 22.59
CA ASP A 392 6.70 23.58 23.81
C ASP A 392 7.81 23.64 24.89
N LYS A 393 9.02 23.15 24.58
CA LYS A 393 10.17 23.34 25.49
C LYS A 393 10.71 24.75 25.37
N PRO A 394 11.27 25.32 26.47
CA PRO A 394 11.92 26.61 26.42
C PRO A 394 13.00 26.70 25.36
N MET A 395 12.81 27.58 24.36
CA MET A 395 13.74 27.78 23.26
C MET A 395 15.01 28.45 23.74
N ASN A 396 16.11 27.71 23.80
CA ASN A 396 17.43 28.20 24.16
C ASN A 396 18.48 27.50 23.31
N ARG A 397 19.71 27.99 23.32
CA ARG A 397 20.81 27.45 22.52
C ARG A 397 20.98 25.94 22.69
N ARG A 398 20.88 25.46 23.91
CA ARG A 398 21.03 24.03 24.25
C ARG A 398 19.97 23.16 23.56
N LEU A 399 18.70 23.63 23.51
CA LEU A 399 17.64 22.92 22.83
C LEU A 399 17.92 22.83 21.32
N LEU A 400 18.35 23.93 20.71
CA LEU A 400 18.67 23.98 19.29
C LEU A 400 19.85 23.07 18.94
N ASP A 401 20.92 23.12 19.72
CA ASP A 401 22.07 22.25 19.56
C ASP A 401 21.65 20.77 19.70
N THR A 402 20.79 20.44 20.68
CA THR A 402 20.27 19.07 20.87
C THR A 402 19.47 18.58 19.66
N ILE A 403 18.58 19.42 19.10
CA ILE A 403 17.77 19.06 17.91
C ILE A 403 18.71 18.83 16.72
N THR A 404 19.60 19.78 16.45
CA THR A 404 20.52 19.75 15.32
C THR A 404 21.45 18.54 15.39
N ASP A 405 22.04 18.28 16.57
CA ASP A 405 22.93 17.15 16.78
C ASP A 405 22.20 15.81 16.63
N THR A 406 20.99 15.69 17.20
CA THR A 406 20.18 14.46 17.08
C THR A 406 19.91 14.11 15.62
N VAL A 407 19.47 15.10 14.83
CA VAL A 407 19.16 14.89 13.40
C VAL A 407 20.46 14.63 12.60
N ASN A 408 21.53 15.39 12.85
CA ASN A 408 22.82 15.20 12.16
C ASN A 408 23.42 13.81 12.41
N ILE A 409 23.42 13.33 13.66
CA ILE A 409 23.97 12.02 14.00
C ILE A 409 23.20 10.92 13.24
N TRP A 410 21.88 11.01 13.22
CA TRP A 410 21.05 10.05 12.51
C TRP A 410 21.29 10.10 10.99
N LEU A 411 21.30 11.29 10.38
CA LEU A 411 21.55 11.46 8.94
C LEU A 411 22.96 10.97 8.55
N ASN A 412 23.97 11.24 9.38
CA ASN A 412 25.32 10.71 9.17
C ASN A 412 25.37 9.17 9.26
N GLY A 413 24.50 8.57 10.06
CA GLY A 413 24.29 7.12 10.08
C GLY A 413 23.77 6.59 8.74
N LEU A 414 22.78 7.29 8.12
CA LEU A 414 22.28 6.94 6.79
C LEU A 414 23.36 7.10 5.70
N VAL A 415 24.18 8.15 5.79
CA VAL A 415 25.33 8.35 4.87
C VAL A 415 26.36 7.24 5.06
N GLY A 416 26.70 6.90 6.31
CA GLY A 416 27.65 5.82 6.63
C GLY A 416 27.18 4.44 6.14
N SER A 417 25.87 4.21 6.10
CA SER A 417 25.27 2.99 5.55
C SER A 417 25.10 3.01 4.02
N GLY A 418 25.42 4.15 3.36
CA GLY A 418 25.31 4.30 1.91
C GLY A 418 23.89 4.60 1.40
N TYR A 419 22.94 4.88 2.29
CA TYR A 419 21.55 5.23 1.92
C TYR A 419 21.40 6.67 1.41
N LEU A 420 22.31 7.56 1.82
CA LEU A 420 22.44 8.93 1.34
C LEU A 420 23.87 9.17 0.86
N LEU A 421 24.04 9.97 -0.18
CA LEU A 421 25.37 10.43 -0.65
C LEU A 421 25.97 11.49 0.28
N GLY A 422 25.13 12.27 0.94
CA GLY A 422 25.53 13.27 1.90
C GLY A 422 24.31 13.90 2.58
N ALA A 423 24.50 14.39 3.80
CA ALA A 423 23.49 15.14 4.53
C ALA A 423 24.13 16.08 5.56
N ARG A 424 23.47 17.19 5.84
CA ARG A 424 23.84 18.12 6.91
C ARG A 424 22.62 18.92 7.38
N VAL A 425 22.68 19.39 8.63
CA VAL A 425 21.65 20.21 9.23
C VAL A 425 22.28 21.57 9.61
N GLU A 426 21.63 22.63 9.24
CA GLU A 426 22.10 24.01 9.46
C GLU A 426 20.95 24.89 9.97
N ILE A 427 21.31 25.85 10.86
CA ILE A 427 20.44 26.94 11.28
C ILE A 427 21.02 28.23 10.70
N SER A 428 20.31 28.83 9.74
CA SER A 428 20.71 30.12 9.14
C SER A 428 20.17 31.29 9.98
N GLU A 429 21.03 32.23 10.34
CA GLU A 429 20.63 33.46 11.04
C GLU A 429 19.70 34.33 10.19
N ASP A 430 19.93 34.37 8.87
CA ASP A 430 19.14 35.16 7.92
C ASP A 430 17.68 34.75 7.84
N GLU A 431 17.39 33.46 8.06
CA GLU A 431 16.03 32.91 8.02
C GLU A 431 15.35 32.83 9.39
N ASN A 432 16.08 33.15 10.43
CA ASN A 432 15.62 33.13 11.83
C ASN A 432 15.67 34.54 12.46
N PRO A 433 14.95 35.52 11.92
CA PRO A 433 14.94 36.87 12.48
C PRO A 433 14.40 36.87 13.91
N VAL A 434 14.89 37.80 14.72
CA VAL A 434 14.54 37.92 16.15
C VAL A 434 13.03 37.94 16.39
N THR A 435 12.26 38.52 15.48
CA THR A 435 10.78 38.58 15.57
C THR A 435 10.13 37.20 15.51
N GLN A 436 10.65 36.27 14.66
CA GLN A 436 10.16 34.88 14.59
C GLN A 436 10.61 34.09 15.83
N LEU A 437 11.86 34.25 16.24
CA LEU A 437 12.38 33.61 17.46
C LEU A 437 11.59 34.02 18.70
N MET A 438 11.22 35.29 18.81
CA MET A 438 10.33 35.81 19.90
C MET A 438 8.92 35.22 19.82
N ALA A 439 8.46 34.84 18.63
CA ALA A 439 7.18 34.14 18.42
C ALA A 439 7.27 32.64 18.64
N GLY A 440 8.43 32.11 19.03
CA GLY A 440 8.64 30.67 19.22
C GLY A 440 8.82 29.90 17.91
N ILE A 441 9.10 30.56 16.78
CA ILE A 441 9.25 29.95 15.46
C ILE A 441 10.73 29.88 15.12
N ILE A 442 11.19 28.66 14.75
CA ILE A 442 12.54 28.42 14.25
C ILE A 442 12.50 27.61 12.96
N LYS A 443 13.35 27.97 11.99
CA LYS A 443 13.61 27.23 10.78
C LYS A 443 14.97 26.54 10.84
N ILE A 444 14.97 25.25 10.55
CA ILE A 444 16.18 24.42 10.48
C ILE A 444 16.25 23.81 9.09
N HIS A 445 17.36 24.02 8.40
CA HIS A 445 17.62 23.44 7.08
C HIS A 445 18.22 22.06 7.20
N VAL A 446 17.65 21.12 6.45
CA VAL A 446 18.19 19.77 6.26
C VAL A 446 18.55 19.63 4.78
N TYR A 447 19.83 19.59 4.49
CA TYR A 447 20.34 19.29 3.16
C TYR A 447 20.65 17.82 3.08
N MET A 448 20.12 17.15 2.07
CA MET A 448 20.39 15.73 1.85
C MET A 448 20.32 15.38 0.37
N THR A 449 21.08 14.37 -0.02
CA THR A 449 21.12 13.89 -1.40
C THR A 449 21.00 12.36 -1.40
N PRO A 450 19.79 11.81 -1.70
CA PRO A 450 19.63 10.40 -2.01
C PRO A 450 20.40 10.00 -3.27
N ALA A 451 20.82 8.74 -3.36
CA ALA A 451 21.41 8.22 -4.59
C ALA A 451 20.32 8.05 -5.68
N SER A 452 20.55 8.64 -6.84
CA SER A 452 19.69 8.39 -8.01
C SER A 452 19.90 6.97 -8.53
N PRO A 453 18.84 6.28 -9.02
CA PRO A 453 18.99 4.97 -9.62
C PRO A 453 19.84 5.04 -10.90
N ALA A 454 20.74 4.08 -11.09
CA ALA A 454 21.49 3.94 -12.34
C ALA A 454 20.56 3.37 -13.42
N GLN A 455 20.01 4.25 -14.26
CA GLN A 455 19.04 3.85 -15.31
C GLN A 455 19.71 3.45 -16.62
N GLU A 456 20.84 4.05 -16.94
CA GLU A 456 21.56 3.81 -18.17
C GLU A 456 23.04 3.60 -17.86
N ILE A 457 23.59 2.50 -18.37
CA ILE A 457 25.00 2.16 -18.22
C ILE A 457 25.52 1.83 -19.62
N ASP A 458 26.31 2.74 -20.17
CA ASP A 458 26.91 2.58 -21.49
C ASP A 458 28.32 2.03 -21.39
N PHE A 459 28.57 0.94 -22.11
CA PHE A 459 29.91 0.42 -22.34
C PHE A 459 30.34 0.72 -23.77
N VAL A 460 31.32 1.59 -23.91
CA VAL A 460 31.93 1.85 -25.23
C VAL A 460 33.00 0.80 -25.48
N LEU A 461 32.78 -0.05 -26.48
CA LEU A 461 33.73 -1.07 -26.88
C LEU A 461 34.62 -0.53 -28.02
N GLU A 462 35.91 -0.44 -27.75
CA GLU A 462 36.90 0.00 -28.75
C GLU A 462 37.86 -1.12 -29.06
N TYR A 463 38.21 -1.25 -30.33
CA TYR A 463 39.27 -2.15 -30.77
C TYR A 463 40.63 -1.50 -30.57
N ASP A 464 41.41 -1.99 -29.60
CA ASP A 464 42.75 -1.54 -29.33
C ASP A 464 43.76 -2.36 -30.13
N SER A 465 44.27 -1.76 -31.21
CA SER A 465 45.26 -2.36 -32.13
C SER A 465 46.62 -2.60 -31.47
N SER A 466 46.93 -1.96 -30.35
CA SER A 466 48.19 -2.14 -29.64
C SER A 466 48.36 -3.59 -29.11
N TYR A 467 47.26 -4.25 -28.75
CA TYR A 467 47.30 -5.66 -28.33
C TYR A 467 47.69 -6.61 -29.45
N VAL A 468 47.39 -6.29 -30.71
CA VAL A 468 47.83 -7.10 -31.87
C VAL A 468 49.32 -7.08 -31.98
N THR A 469 49.92 -5.88 -31.88
CA THR A 469 51.38 -5.71 -31.95
C THR A 469 52.09 -6.42 -30.81
N SER A 470 51.60 -6.26 -29.58
CA SER A 470 52.22 -6.90 -28.42
C SER A 470 52.11 -8.45 -28.46
N ALA A 471 51.02 -8.99 -29.02
CA ALA A 471 50.84 -10.46 -29.15
C ALA A 471 51.68 -11.08 -30.25
N LEU A 472 52.06 -10.32 -31.28
CA LEU A 472 52.87 -10.83 -32.40
C LEU A 472 54.38 -10.52 -32.24
N THR A 473 54.79 -9.67 -31.30
CA THR A 473 56.17 -9.30 -31.07
C THR A 473 56.74 -9.90 -29.77
N ALA A 474 55.94 -10.65 -28.99
CA ALA A 474 56.37 -11.44 -27.87
C ALA A 474 56.70 -12.89 -28.27
#